data_6cc29924d214d42b657c7e8b407897f9
#
_entry.id   6cc29924d214d42b657c7e8b407897f9
#
_cell.length_a   1.000
_cell.length_b   1.000
_cell.length_c   1.000
_cell.angle_alpha   90.00
_cell.angle_beta   90.00
_cell.angle_gamma   90.00
#
_symmetry.space_group_name_H-M   'P 1'
#
loop_
_entity.id
_entity.type
_entity.pdbx_description
1 polymer ?
#
loop_
_entity_poly.entity_id
_entity_poly.type
_entity_poly.pdbx_seq_one_letter_code
_entity_poly.pdbx_strand_id
1 'polypeptide(L)'
;MKYVEPVRLSLKNRFKFRCHKGIGCFTKCCSNIDIMLTPYDVIRLKKRMGLSSGEFLALYTYIDIDEKTSHPFVFLRMNEDKERSCPFVTSEGCTIYSDRPANCRYYPVGQASLKKMGEKENKPITEEFYFFIKEPHCLGFKEDKEWTIKSWRDDQGVNIYDEMNRGWKEILFRRNLPGHSLDERKQKAFYMACYDVDRLRRFVFESGFLNKFEVDAEKLERIKNDDVEMMKFGFDYTKYILMMKETLKQKT
;
A
#
# COMPACT_ATOMS: atom_id res chain seq x y z
N MET A 1 -5.54 14.35 9.63
CA MET A 1 -5.48 13.12 10.47
C MET A 1 -5.60 13.52 11.92
N LYS A 2 -6.70 13.12 12.57
CA LYS A 2 -7.14 13.66 13.88
C LYS A 2 -6.28 13.23 15.09
N TYR A 3 -5.50 12.14 14.97
CA TYR A 3 -4.80 11.51 16.11
C TYR A 3 -3.29 11.35 15.88
N VAL A 4 -2.74 12.10 14.94
CA VAL A 4 -1.30 12.11 14.65
C VAL A 4 -0.60 13.01 15.66
N GLU A 5 0.37 12.44 16.39
CA GLU A 5 1.26 13.23 17.24
C GLU A 5 2.27 13.99 16.35
N PRO A 6 2.41 15.31 16.49
CA PRO A 6 3.25 16.13 15.61
C PRO A 6 4.74 16.01 15.97
N VAL A 7 5.27 14.79 15.93
CA VAL A 7 6.69 14.49 16.18
C VAL A 7 7.31 13.84 14.97
N ARG A 8 8.58 14.09 14.74
CA ARG A 8 9.38 13.38 13.75
C ARG A 8 10.31 12.40 14.46
N LEU A 9 10.08 11.13 14.21
CA LEU A 9 10.85 10.04 14.80
C LEU A 9 11.74 9.40 13.75
N SER A 10 12.89 8.92 14.18
CA SER A 10 13.84 8.11 13.42
C SER A 10 13.72 6.63 13.82
N LEU A 11 14.40 5.75 13.11
CA LEU A 11 14.46 4.32 13.42
C LEU A 11 14.98 4.00 14.84
N LYS A 12 15.75 4.91 15.45
CA LYS A 12 16.37 4.74 16.77
C LYS A 12 15.46 5.16 17.93
N ASN A 13 14.41 5.92 17.68
CA ASN A 13 13.52 6.39 18.74
C ASN A 13 12.81 5.22 19.40
N ARG A 14 12.69 5.31 20.74
CA ARG A 14 12.07 4.29 21.59
C ARG A 14 10.66 4.68 21.96
N PHE A 15 9.82 3.67 22.19
CA PHE A 15 8.47 3.83 22.71
C PHE A 15 8.02 2.56 23.41
N LYS A 16 7.00 2.68 24.27
CA LYS A 16 6.33 1.57 24.94
C LYS A 16 4.99 1.29 24.24
N PHE A 17 4.75 0.04 23.92
CA PHE A 17 3.49 -0.37 23.32
C PHE A 17 3.31 -1.89 23.35
N ARG A 18 2.10 -2.33 23.71
CA ARG A 18 1.71 -3.74 23.56
C ARG A 18 0.21 -3.83 23.29
N CYS A 19 -0.17 -4.59 22.27
CA CYS A 19 -1.55 -4.96 21.99
C CYS A 19 -1.71 -6.47 22.21
N HIS A 20 -2.73 -6.86 22.99
CA HIS A 20 -3.00 -8.27 23.30
C HIS A 20 -4.47 -8.46 23.69
N LYS A 21 -4.97 -9.71 23.69
CA LYS A 21 -6.38 -10.03 23.97
C LYS A 21 -6.88 -9.57 25.35
N GLY A 22 -5.99 -9.47 26.34
CA GLY A 22 -6.35 -9.04 27.70
C GLY A 22 -6.46 -7.52 27.91
N ILE A 23 -6.15 -6.70 26.88
CA ILE A 23 -6.25 -5.25 27.00
C ILE A 23 -7.67 -4.78 26.66
N GLY A 24 -8.24 -3.88 27.47
CA GLY A 24 -9.63 -3.43 27.34
C GLY A 24 -10.00 -2.72 26.03
N CYS A 25 -9.02 -2.38 25.19
CA CYS A 25 -9.23 -1.81 23.86
C CYS A 25 -8.95 -2.80 22.72
N PHE A 26 -8.79 -4.11 23.01
CA PHE A 26 -8.51 -5.10 21.99
C PHE A 26 -9.54 -5.03 20.87
N THR A 27 -9.09 -5.04 19.62
CA THR A 27 -9.88 -4.89 18.38
C THR A 27 -10.59 -3.55 18.15
N LYS A 28 -10.63 -2.61 19.09
CA LYS A 28 -11.30 -1.30 18.88
C LYS A 28 -10.72 -0.47 17.75
N CYS A 29 -9.42 -0.61 17.46
CA CYS A 29 -8.76 0.01 16.30
C CYS A 29 -9.17 -0.61 14.95
N CYS A 30 -9.96 -1.68 14.95
CA CYS A 30 -10.49 -2.32 13.73
C CYS A 30 -11.92 -1.85 13.40
N SER A 31 -12.37 -0.74 13.96
CA SER A 31 -13.69 -0.15 13.72
C SER A 31 -13.57 1.33 13.41
N ASN A 32 -14.48 1.83 12.54
CA ASN A 32 -14.59 3.23 12.14
C ASN A 32 -13.25 3.84 11.64
N ILE A 33 -12.54 3.10 10.81
CA ILE A 33 -11.25 3.46 10.24
C ILE A 33 -11.28 3.29 8.71
N ASP A 34 -10.54 4.13 8.01
CA ASP A 34 -10.33 4.01 6.57
C ASP A 34 -8.95 3.39 6.33
N ILE A 35 -8.93 2.17 5.80
CA ILE A 35 -7.72 1.40 5.54
C ILE A 35 -7.42 1.43 4.05
N MET A 36 -6.51 2.31 3.64
CA MET A 36 -5.99 2.32 2.29
C MET A 36 -5.14 1.06 2.07
N LEU A 37 -5.42 0.34 1.00
CA LEU A 37 -4.67 -0.84 0.59
C LEU A 37 -3.59 -0.45 -0.44
N THR A 38 -2.41 -0.99 -0.25
CA THR A 38 -1.35 -0.94 -1.25
C THR A 38 -1.52 -2.05 -2.28
N PRO A 39 -0.88 -1.96 -3.46
CA PRO A 39 -0.89 -3.06 -4.43
C PRO A 39 -0.46 -4.41 -3.84
N TYR A 40 0.57 -4.41 -3.00
CA TYR A 40 1.04 -5.65 -2.35
C TYR A 40 0.03 -6.19 -1.32
N ASP A 41 -0.72 -5.31 -0.62
CA ASP A 41 -1.80 -5.73 0.26
C ASP A 41 -2.86 -6.52 -0.52
N VAL A 42 -3.25 -6.05 -1.72
CA VAL A 42 -4.23 -6.73 -2.57
C VAL A 42 -3.75 -8.14 -2.94
N ILE A 43 -2.47 -8.29 -3.32
CA ILE A 43 -1.89 -9.62 -3.62
C ILE A 43 -1.95 -10.54 -2.40
N ARG A 44 -1.57 -10.05 -1.23
CA ARG A 44 -1.58 -10.84 0.00
C ARG A 44 -2.98 -11.29 0.37
N LEU A 45 -3.94 -10.36 0.30
CA LEU A 45 -5.32 -10.60 0.71
C LEU A 45 -6.07 -11.50 -0.28
N LYS A 46 -5.96 -11.26 -1.60
CA LYS A 46 -6.55 -12.16 -2.59
C LYS A 46 -6.06 -13.60 -2.43
N LYS A 47 -4.74 -13.77 -2.22
CA LYS A 47 -4.13 -15.09 -2.00
C LYS A 47 -4.64 -15.75 -0.72
N ARG A 48 -4.74 -14.99 0.38
CA ARG A 48 -5.28 -15.47 1.66
C ARG A 48 -6.72 -15.93 1.54
N MET A 49 -7.52 -15.25 0.71
CA MET A 49 -8.94 -15.54 0.51
C MET A 49 -9.21 -16.59 -0.58
N GLY A 50 -8.18 -16.99 -1.34
CA GLY A 50 -8.34 -17.90 -2.49
C GLY A 50 -9.12 -17.28 -3.66
N LEU A 51 -9.05 -15.94 -3.81
CA LEU A 51 -9.79 -15.17 -4.82
C LEU A 51 -8.85 -14.66 -5.93
N SER A 52 -9.42 -14.36 -7.09
CA SER A 52 -8.75 -13.50 -8.06
C SER A 52 -8.68 -12.06 -7.54
N SER A 53 -7.75 -11.25 -8.10
CA SER A 53 -7.66 -9.83 -7.73
C SER A 53 -8.96 -9.07 -8.01
N GLY A 54 -9.62 -9.36 -9.14
CA GLY A 54 -10.90 -8.74 -9.50
C GLY A 54 -12.02 -9.07 -8.51
N GLU A 55 -12.14 -10.34 -8.10
CA GLU A 55 -13.12 -10.76 -7.08
C GLU A 55 -12.86 -10.11 -5.73
N PHE A 56 -11.59 -10.13 -5.26
CA PHE A 56 -11.23 -9.48 -4.01
C PHE A 56 -11.55 -7.98 -4.03
N LEU A 57 -11.16 -7.29 -5.10
CA LEU A 57 -11.41 -5.86 -5.25
C LEU A 57 -12.91 -5.53 -5.27
N ALA A 58 -13.72 -6.34 -5.94
CA ALA A 58 -15.18 -6.14 -6.02
C ALA A 58 -15.87 -6.37 -4.68
N LEU A 59 -15.51 -7.42 -3.95
CA LEU A 59 -16.18 -7.83 -2.72
C LEU A 59 -15.77 -7.03 -1.50
N TYR A 60 -14.46 -6.74 -1.36
CA TYR A 60 -13.89 -6.25 -0.11
C TYR A 60 -13.37 -4.82 -0.18
N THR A 61 -13.50 -4.13 -1.32
CA THR A 61 -12.93 -2.79 -1.44
C THR A 61 -13.87 -1.77 -2.09
N TYR A 62 -13.51 -0.51 -1.95
CA TYR A 62 -14.06 0.58 -2.74
C TYR A 62 -12.91 1.47 -3.23
N ILE A 63 -13.20 2.27 -4.26
CA ILE A 63 -12.24 3.21 -4.85
C ILE A 63 -12.60 4.61 -4.37
N ASP A 64 -11.59 5.35 -3.92
CA ASP A 64 -11.66 6.77 -3.69
C ASP A 64 -10.70 7.49 -4.66
N ILE A 65 -11.21 8.52 -5.32
CA ILE A 65 -10.44 9.31 -6.30
C ILE A 65 -9.91 10.55 -5.60
N ASP A 66 -8.59 10.68 -5.54
CA ASP A 66 -7.94 11.86 -4.96
C ASP A 66 -8.33 13.13 -5.73
N GLU A 67 -8.95 14.08 -5.05
CA GLU A 67 -9.51 15.29 -5.66
C GLU A 67 -8.47 16.14 -6.40
N LYS A 68 -7.21 16.14 -5.96
CA LYS A 68 -6.15 16.98 -6.51
C LYS A 68 -5.45 16.36 -7.70
N THR A 69 -5.25 15.05 -7.66
CA THR A 69 -4.40 14.34 -8.62
C THR A 69 -5.15 13.34 -9.45
N SER A 70 -6.42 13.10 -9.11
CA SER A 70 -7.31 12.14 -9.76
C SER A 70 -6.77 10.69 -9.77
N HIS A 71 -5.86 10.37 -8.84
CA HIS A 71 -5.40 8.98 -8.68
C HIS A 71 -6.45 8.16 -7.94
N PRO A 72 -6.82 6.97 -8.45
CA PRO A 72 -7.69 6.05 -7.73
C PRO A 72 -6.90 5.33 -6.63
N PHE A 73 -7.38 5.44 -5.40
CA PHE A 73 -6.90 4.68 -4.26
C PHE A 73 -7.91 3.63 -3.85
N VAL A 74 -7.41 2.47 -3.45
CA VAL A 74 -8.23 1.35 -3.01
C VAL A 74 -8.29 1.34 -1.48
N PHE A 75 -9.48 1.30 -0.95
CA PHE A 75 -9.74 1.20 0.49
C PHE A 75 -10.50 -0.08 0.82
N LEU A 76 -10.22 -0.64 1.98
CA LEU A 76 -10.98 -1.76 2.52
C LEU A 76 -12.41 -1.32 2.83
N ARG A 77 -13.40 -2.09 2.35
CA ARG A 77 -14.80 -1.87 2.66
C ARG A 77 -15.10 -2.39 4.06
N MET A 78 -15.47 -1.49 4.95
CA MET A 78 -15.90 -1.84 6.30
C MET A 78 -17.34 -2.36 6.27
N ASN A 79 -17.71 -3.16 7.27
CA ASN A 79 -19.08 -3.63 7.43
C ASN A 79 -20.07 -2.46 7.61
N GLU A 80 -21.32 -2.65 7.23
CA GLU A 80 -22.40 -1.67 7.38
C GLU A 80 -23.06 -1.72 8.77
N ASP A 81 -22.35 -2.29 9.75
CA ASP A 81 -22.81 -2.29 11.13
C ASP A 81 -22.64 -0.90 11.80
N LYS A 82 -23.22 -0.74 12.98
CA LYS A 82 -23.18 0.52 13.74
C LYS A 82 -21.77 1.04 14.03
N GLU A 83 -20.81 0.12 14.17
CA GLU A 83 -19.43 0.42 14.51
C GLU A 83 -18.53 0.54 13.27
N ARG A 84 -19.05 0.26 12.06
CA ARG A 84 -18.25 0.15 10.84
C ARG A 84 -17.04 -0.75 11.07
N SER A 85 -17.30 -1.99 11.53
CA SER A 85 -16.25 -2.93 11.87
C SER A 85 -15.50 -3.44 10.63
N CYS A 86 -14.24 -3.80 10.80
CA CYS A 86 -13.45 -4.46 9.76
C CYS A 86 -14.05 -5.85 9.45
N PRO A 87 -14.22 -6.24 8.17
CA PRO A 87 -14.81 -7.54 7.81
C PRO A 87 -13.96 -8.75 8.25
N PHE A 88 -12.73 -8.50 8.67
CA PHE A 88 -11.81 -9.54 9.12
C PHE A 88 -11.59 -9.56 10.65
N VAL A 89 -12.32 -8.76 11.41
CA VAL A 89 -12.21 -8.74 12.87
C VAL A 89 -13.26 -9.65 13.51
N THR A 90 -12.83 -10.36 14.57
CA THR A 90 -13.70 -11.14 15.46
C THR A 90 -13.36 -10.81 16.90
N SER A 91 -14.11 -11.36 17.87
CA SER A 91 -13.77 -11.28 19.30
C SER A 91 -12.40 -11.88 19.62
N GLU A 92 -11.96 -12.86 18.78
CA GLU A 92 -10.66 -13.52 18.90
C GLU A 92 -9.50 -12.74 18.25
N GLY A 93 -9.80 -11.66 17.52
CA GLY A 93 -8.85 -10.81 16.80
C GLY A 93 -9.01 -10.87 15.28
N CYS A 94 -7.95 -10.51 14.59
CA CYS A 94 -7.94 -10.44 13.12
C CYS A 94 -7.74 -11.83 12.49
N THR A 95 -8.69 -12.28 11.66
CA THR A 95 -8.65 -13.59 10.96
C THR A 95 -7.56 -13.67 9.87
N ILE A 96 -7.12 -12.51 9.40
CA ILE A 96 -6.06 -12.37 8.39
C ILE A 96 -4.78 -11.78 8.99
N TYR A 97 -4.50 -11.95 10.30
CA TYR A 97 -3.42 -11.26 11.01
C TYR A 97 -2.05 -11.39 10.34
N SER A 98 -1.71 -12.58 9.81
CA SER A 98 -0.46 -12.81 9.07
C SER A 98 -0.37 -12.06 7.75
N ASP A 99 -1.51 -11.69 7.16
CA ASP A 99 -1.63 -11.04 5.86
C ASP A 99 -2.29 -9.65 5.94
N ARG A 100 -2.44 -9.12 7.17
CA ARG A 100 -3.05 -7.81 7.39
C ARG A 100 -2.33 -6.71 6.60
N PRO A 101 -3.07 -5.69 6.14
CA PRO A 101 -2.52 -4.58 5.35
C PRO A 101 -1.36 -3.85 6.02
N ALA A 102 -0.52 -3.22 5.20
CA ALA A 102 0.62 -2.42 5.65
C ALA A 102 0.23 -1.39 6.73
N ASN A 103 -0.88 -0.67 6.53
CA ASN A 103 -1.38 0.30 7.51
C ASN A 103 -1.69 -0.32 8.86
N CYS A 104 -2.28 -1.53 8.89
CA CYS A 104 -2.53 -2.27 10.13
C CYS A 104 -1.23 -2.77 10.79
N ARG A 105 -0.19 -3.07 9.99
CA ARG A 105 1.13 -3.49 10.49
C ARG A 105 1.89 -2.35 11.12
N TYR A 106 1.81 -1.18 10.51
CA TYR A 106 2.49 0.00 11.04
C TYR A 106 1.92 0.46 12.38
N TYR A 107 0.60 0.38 12.58
CA TYR A 107 -0.04 0.89 13.80
C TYR A 107 0.62 0.37 15.09
N PRO A 108 0.95 1.21 16.06
CA PRO A 108 0.57 2.61 16.25
C PRO A 108 1.57 3.61 15.64
N VAL A 109 2.51 3.16 14.84
CA VAL A 109 3.48 3.99 14.13
C VAL A 109 2.92 4.35 12.76
N GLY A 110 3.10 5.61 12.34
CA GLY A 110 2.89 6.04 10.97
C GLY A 110 4.23 6.32 10.30
N GLN A 111 4.28 6.19 8.98
CA GLN A 111 5.44 6.55 8.17
C GLN A 111 5.04 7.65 7.18
N ALA A 112 5.90 8.64 7.02
CA ALA A 112 5.79 9.61 5.95
C ALA A 112 7.16 9.82 5.30
N SER A 113 7.13 10.32 4.07
CA SER A 113 8.33 10.62 3.30
C SER A 113 8.22 12.03 2.73
N LEU A 114 9.32 12.78 2.81
CA LEU A 114 9.45 14.10 2.22
C LEU A 114 10.59 14.09 1.20
N LYS A 115 10.35 14.72 0.05
CA LYS A 115 11.43 15.07 -0.87
C LYS A 115 12.00 16.41 -0.47
N LYS A 116 13.31 16.47 -0.28
CA LYS A 116 14.06 17.70 -0.11
C LYS A 116 15.28 17.70 -1.04
N MET A 117 15.78 18.88 -1.38
CA MET A 117 17.06 18.99 -2.08
C MET A 117 18.18 18.65 -1.11
N GLY A 118 19.06 17.75 -1.51
CA GLY A 118 20.24 17.39 -0.74
C GLY A 118 21.23 18.55 -0.69
N GLU A 119 21.72 18.86 0.50
CA GLU A 119 22.59 20.04 0.73
C GLU A 119 23.94 19.96 -0.02
N LYS A 120 24.46 18.74 -0.24
CA LYS A 120 25.80 18.55 -0.82
C LYS A 120 25.82 18.33 -2.35
N GLU A 121 24.78 17.70 -2.91
CA GLU A 121 24.81 17.28 -4.31
C GLU A 121 23.74 17.96 -5.18
N ASN A 122 22.93 18.83 -4.61
CA ASN A 122 21.78 19.48 -5.27
C ASN A 122 20.84 18.47 -5.98
N LYS A 123 20.79 17.22 -5.47
CA LYS A 123 19.92 16.16 -5.95
C LYS A 123 18.75 15.96 -4.99
N PRO A 124 17.55 15.64 -5.49
CA PRO A 124 16.43 15.35 -4.62
C PRO A 124 16.69 14.06 -3.82
N ILE A 125 16.65 14.18 -2.50
CA ILE A 125 16.71 13.06 -1.56
C ILE A 125 15.32 12.85 -0.95
N THR A 126 15.00 11.60 -0.65
CA THR A 126 13.77 11.24 0.08
C THR A 126 14.14 10.98 1.53
N GLU A 127 13.62 11.79 2.43
CA GLU A 127 13.75 11.60 3.86
C GLU A 127 12.51 10.89 4.39
N GLU A 128 12.69 9.75 5.03
CA GLU A 128 11.64 9.04 5.74
C GLU A 128 11.64 9.42 7.21
N PHE A 129 10.47 9.64 7.76
CA PHE A 129 10.28 9.87 9.19
C PHE A 129 9.04 9.15 9.68
N TYR A 130 8.98 8.96 10.98
CA TYR A 130 7.90 8.24 11.65
C TYR A 130 7.19 9.17 12.63
N PHE A 131 5.97 8.80 12.99
CA PHE A 131 5.15 9.50 13.97
C PHE A 131 4.24 8.50 14.66
N PHE A 132 3.62 8.90 15.78
CA PHE A 132 2.63 8.06 16.44
C PHE A 132 1.21 8.43 16.05
N ILE A 133 0.36 7.40 15.96
CA ILE A 133 -1.09 7.52 15.88
C ILE A 133 -1.63 7.14 17.24
N LYS A 134 -2.03 8.17 18.02
CA LYS A 134 -2.50 8.00 19.40
C LYS A 134 -4.00 8.21 19.49
N GLU A 135 -4.75 7.17 19.20
CA GLU A 135 -6.19 7.18 19.34
C GLU A 135 -6.58 7.18 20.83
N PRO A 136 -7.59 7.99 21.26
CA PRO A 136 -7.95 8.11 22.67
C PRO A 136 -8.35 6.81 23.35
N HIS A 137 -8.88 5.86 22.61
CA HIS A 137 -9.28 4.55 23.10
C HIS A 137 -8.12 3.56 23.23
N CYS A 138 -6.95 3.85 22.64
CA CYS A 138 -5.84 2.92 22.62
C CYS A 138 -5.10 2.91 23.96
N LEU A 139 -5.19 1.79 24.67
CA LEU A 139 -4.49 1.57 25.94
C LEU A 139 -3.09 0.96 25.75
N GLY A 140 -2.73 0.55 24.54
CA GLY A 140 -1.46 -0.12 24.26
C GLY A 140 -0.22 0.70 24.64
N PHE A 141 -0.30 2.04 24.60
CA PHE A 141 0.77 2.93 25.05
C PHE A 141 0.97 2.98 26.56
N LYS A 142 0.05 2.39 27.35
CA LYS A 142 0.18 2.27 28.82
C LYS A 142 0.89 1.00 29.25
N GLU A 143 1.16 0.10 28.29
CA GLU A 143 1.87 -1.15 28.52
C GLU A 143 3.40 -0.94 28.53
N ASP A 144 4.12 -1.81 29.24
CA ASP A 144 5.55 -1.62 29.51
C ASP A 144 6.50 -2.22 28.46
N LYS A 145 5.98 -2.89 27.40
CA LYS A 145 6.83 -3.49 26.39
C LYS A 145 7.52 -2.42 25.56
N GLU A 146 8.84 -2.37 25.63
CA GLU A 146 9.66 -1.41 24.90
C GLU A 146 10.00 -1.86 23.48
N TRP A 147 10.05 -0.88 22.58
CA TRP A 147 10.44 -1.01 21.19
C TRP A 147 11.31 0.16 20.77
N THR A 148 12.15 -0.05 19.76
CA THR A 148 12.58 1.01 18.85
C THR A 148 11.66 1.02 17.63
N ILE A 149 11.60 2.11 16.88
CA ILE A 149 10.87 2.12 15.59
C ILE A 149 11.40 1.01 14.68
N LYS A 150 12.73 0.79 14.67
CA LYS A 150 13.34 -0.31 13.88
C LYS A 150 12.84 -1.68 14.33
N SER A 151 12.93 -2.01 15.63
CA SER A 151 12.52 -3.33 16.12
C SER A 151 11.03 -3.58 15.97
N TRP A 152 10.19 -2.52 16.07
CA TRP A 152 8.77 -2.60 15.76
C TRP A 152 8.53 -2.96 14.28
N ARG A 153 9.20 -2.29 13.36
CA ARG A 153 9.10 -2.57 11.93
C ARG A 153 9.51 -4.01 11.59
N ASP A 154 10.58 -4.49 12.20
CA ASP A 154 11.08 -5.86 12.00
C ASP A 154 10.07 -6.88 12.53
N ASP A 155 9.55 -6.71 13.75
CA ASP A 155 8.55 -7.59 14.38
C ASP A 155 7.22 -7.61 13.60
N GLN A 156 6.77 -6.46 13.11
CA GLN A 156 5.53 -6.34 12.35
C GLN A 156 5.69 -6.72 10.86
N GLY A 157 6.91 -6.97 10.39
CA GLY A 157 7.20 -7.39 9.03
C GLY A 157 6.90 -6.34 7.96
N VAL A 158 6.96 -5.04 8.30
CA VAL A 158 6.61 -3.97 7.35
C VAL A 158 7.68 -3.75 6.28
N ASN A 159 8.92 -4.17 6.53
CA ASN A 159 10.03 -3.95 5.60
C ASN A 159 9.78 -4.58 4.23
N ILE A 160 9.21 -5.79 4.18
CA ILE A 160 8.86 -6.43 2.90
C ILE A 160 7.75 -5.68 2.17
N TYR A 161 6.76 -5.15 2.90
CA TYR A 161 5.68 -4.35 2.30
C TYR A 161 6.21 -3.06 1.71
N ASP A 162 7.14 -2.39 2.39
CA ASP A 162 7.78 -1.19 1.89
C ASP A 162 8.60 -1.46 0.63
N GLU A 163 9.35 -2.55 0.60
CA GLU A 163 10.12 -2.96 -0.56
C GLU A 163 9.23 -3.28 -1.75
N MET A 164 8.21 -4.11 -1.56
CA MET A 164 7.29 -4.52 -2.64
C MET A 164 6.52 -3.33 -3.21
N ASN A 165 6.17 -2.34 -2.40
CA ASN A 165 5.46 -1.14 -2.84
C ASN A 165 6.38 0.02 -3.27
N ARG A 166 7.70 -0.16 -3.34
CA ARG A 166 8.64 0.92 -3.71
C ARG A 166 8.29 1.57 -5.03
N GLY A 167 8.03 0.77 -6.07
CA GLY A 167 7.67 1.28 -7.40
C GLY A 167 6.37 2.08 -7.41
N TRP A 168 5.38 1.66 -6.64
CA TRP A 168 4.12 2.39 -6.45
C TRP A 168 4.33 3.70 -5.69
N LYS A 169 5.12 3.70 -4.62
CA LYS A 169 5.49 4.93 -3.90
C LYS A 169 6.20 5.94 -4.81
N GLU A 170 7.09 5.48 -5.71
CA GLU A 170 7.74 6.35 -6.70
C GLU A 170 6.74 7.04 -7.64
N ILE A 171 5.71 6.31 -8.10
CA ILE A 171 4.64 6.87 -8.92
C ILE A 171 3.90 7.95 -8.14
N LEU A 172 3.50 7.66 -6.90
CA LEU A 172 2.78 8.60 -6.07
C LEU A 172 3.59 9.84 -5.69
N PHE A 173 4.90 9.77 -5.58
CA PHE A 173 5.73 10.94 -5.31
C PHE A 173 5.69 11.99 -6.43
N ARG A 174 5.40 11.58 -7.67
CA ARG A 174 5.29 12.52 -8.80
C ARG A 174 3.88 13.10 -8.97
N ARG A 175 2.88 12.55 -8.33
CA ARG A 175 1.48 13.01 -8.45
C ARG A 175 1.26 14.48 -8.08
N ASN A 176 2.09 15.01 -7.17
CA ASN A 176 1.96 16.39 -6.68
C ASN A 176 2.63 17.43 -7.58
N LEU A 177 3.19 17.02 -8.73
CA LEU A 177 3.74 17.98 -9.70
C LEU A 177 2.61 18.57 -10.54
N PRO A 178 2.65 19.88 -10.88
CA PRO A 178 1.66 20.51 -11.74
C PRO A 178 1.47 19.76 -13.07
N GLY A 179 0.24 19.60 -13.52
CA GLY A 179 -0.08 18.93 -14.78
C GLY A 179 -0.12 17.39 -14.74
N HIS A 180 -0.04 16.77 -13.56
CA HIS A 180 -0.03 15.31 -13.40
C HIS A 180 -1.37 14.72 -12.93
N SER A 181 -2.46 15.47 -13.04
CA SER A 181 -3.82 14.93 -12.84
C SER A 181 -4.14 13.90 -13.93
N LEU A 182 -4.76 12.79 -13.52
CA LEU A 182 -5.08 11.69 -14.43
C LEU A 182 -6.46 11.91 -15.09
N ASP A 183 -6.50 11.82 -16.41
CA ASP A 183 -7.77 11.65 -17.13
C ASP A 183 -8.37 10.25 -16.85
N GLU A 184 -9.63 10.06 -17.22
CA GLU A 184 -10.37 8.82 -16.95
C GLU A 184 -9.66 7.56 -17.53
N ARG A 185 -9.05 7.69 -18.72
CA ARG A 185 -8.32 6.59 -19.36
C ARG A 185 -7.07 6.21 -18.55
N LYS A 186 -6.32 7.19 -18.10
CA LYS A 186 -5.14 6.98 -17.24
C LYS A 186 -5.51 6.46 -15.86
N GLN A 187 -6.64 6.91 -15.28
CA GLN A 187 -7.17 6.36 -14.02
C GLN A 187 -7.47 4.87 -14.13
N LYS A 188 -8.20 4.45 -15.19
CA LYS A 188 -8.51 3.04 -15.46
C LYS A 188 -7.25 2.20 -15.68
N ALA A 189 -6.27 2.74 -16.41
CA ALA A 189 -5.00 2.07 -16.65
C ALA A 189 -4.16 1.96 -15.38
N PHE A 190 -4.08 3.02 -14.56
CA PHE A 190 -3.43 3.02 -13.25
C PHE A 190 -4.05 1.99 -12.31
N TYR A 191 -5.38 1.99 -12.19
CA TYR A 191 -6.09 1.04 -11.33
C TYR A 191 -5.80 -0.42 -11.73
N MET A 192 -5.95 -0.74 -13.01
CA MET A 192 -5.65 -2.08 -13.53
C MET A 192 -4.20 -2.46 -13.26
N ALA A 193 -3.25 -1.60 -13.61
CA ALA A 193 -1.83 -1.92 -13.55
C ALA A 193 -1.28 -2.01 -12.12
N CYS A 194 -1.83 -1.23 -11.18
CA CYS A 194 -1.36 -1.22 -9.81
C CYS A 194 -2.10 -2.22 -8.92
N TYR A 195 -3.41 -2.45 -9.12
CA TYR A 195 -4.21 -3.21 -8.15
C TYR A 195 -4.80 -4.51 -8.69
N ASP A 196 -5.11 -4.61 -10.00
CA ASP A 196 -5.77 -5.78 -10.56
C ASP A 196 -4.80 -6.63 -11.39
N VAL A 197 -3.92 -7.37 -10.69
CA VAL A 197 -2.85 -8.15 -11.32
C VAL A 197 -3.37 -9.22 -12.27
N ASP A 198 -4.52 -9.82 -12.03
CA ASP A 198 -5.09 -10.85 -12.90
C ASP A 198 -5.67 -10.24 -14.19
N ARG A 199 -6.26 -9.05 -14.09
CA ARG A 199 -6.69 -8.28 -15.26
C ARG A 199 -5.50 -7.75 -16.05
N LEU A 200 -4.46 -7.28 -15.37
CA LEU A 200 -3.22 -6.86 -16.03
C LEU A 200 -2.57 -8.03 -16.77
N ARG A 201 -2.55 -9.23 -16.18
CA ARG A 201 -2.03 -10.44 -16.83
C ARG A 201 -2.79 -10.76 -18.12
N ARG A 202 -4.13 -10.77 -18.08
CA ARG A 202 -4.94 -10.94 -19.29
C ARG A 202 -4.66 -9.83 -20.31
N PHE A 203 -4.56 -8.59 -19.89
CA PHE A 203 -4.23 -7.48 -20.78
C PHE A 203 -2.87 -7.69 -21.47
N VAL A 204 -1.85 -8.13 -20.76
CA VAL A 204 -0.52 -8.37 -21.35
C VAL A 204 -0.53 -9.56 -22.33
N PHE A 205 -1.15 -10.68 -21.97
CA PHE A 205 -1.02 -11.92 -22.73
C PHE A 205 -2.15 -12.17 -23.74
N GLU A 206 -3.33 -11.57 -23.56
CA GLU A 206 -4.51 -11.85 -24.38
C GLU A 206 -4.95 -10.66 -25.25
N SER A 207 -4.35 -9.46 -25.07
CA SER A 207 -4.55 -8.32 -25.95
C SER A 207 -3.39 -8.19 -26.97
N GLY A 208 -3.42 -7.20 -27.82
CA GLY A 208 -2.28 -6.89 -28.72
C GLY A 208 -1.07 -6.24 -28.02
N PHE A 209 -0.93 -6.32 -26.69
CA PHE A 209 0.16 -5.69 -25.95
C PHE A 209 1.54 -6.18 -26.41
N LEU A 210 1.74 -7.49 -26.48
CA LEU A 210 3.02 -8.10 -26.89
C LEU A 210 3.35 -7.90 -28.37
N ASN A 211 2.38 -7.49 -29.18
CA ASN A 211 2.65 -7.06 -30.55
C ASN A 211 3.26 -5.65 -30.61
N LYS A 212 3.02 -4.83 -29.58
CA LYS A 212 3.45 -3.43 -29.53
C LYS A 212 4.71 -3.20 -28.69
N PHE A 213 4.97 -4.06 -27.71
CA PHE A 213 6.07 -3.89 -26.76
C PHE A 213 7.02 -5.08 -26.79
N GLU A 214 8.33 -4.77 -26.71
CA GLU A 214 9.37 -5.76 -26.49
C GLU A 214 9.40 -6.11 -24.99
N VAL A 215 9.25 -7.39 -24.67
CA VAL A 215 9.42 -7.91 -23.33
C VAL A 215 10.29 -9.16 -23.42
N ASP A 216 11.32 -9.20 -22.63
CA ASP A 216 12.25 -10.31 -22.54
C ASP A 216 11.53 -11.63 -22.17
N ALA A 217 11.94 -12.77 -22.78
CA ALA A 217 11.26 -14.06 -22.61
C ALA A 217 11.30 -14.55 -21.14
N GLU A 218 12.41 -14.34 -20.45
CA GLU A 218 12.53 -14.69 -19.04
C GLU A 218 11.60 -13.85 -18.18
N LYS A 219 11.49 -12.54 -18.49
CA LYS A 219 10.54 -11.63 -17.83
C LYS A 219 9.09 -12.04 -18.10
N LEU A 220 8.77 -12.46 -19.35
CA LEU A 220 7.43 -12.97 -19.69
C LEU A 220 7.06 -14.18 -18.85
N GLU A 221 7.96 -15.14 -18.70
CA GLU A 221 7.71 -16.33 -17.88
C GLU A 221 7.47 -15.98 -16.42
N ARG A 222 8.26 -15.06 -15.85
CA ARG A 222 8.06 -14.60 -14.46
C ARG A 222 6.71 -13.92 -14.26
N ILE A 223 6.36 -12.94 -15.10
CA ILE A 223 5.09 -12.20 -14.94
C ILE A 223 3.85 -13.06 -15.25
N LYS A 224 4.01 -14.15 -16.00
CA LYS A 224 2.95 -15.11 -16.25
C LYS A 224 2.56 -15.88 -14.99
N ASN A 225 3.55 -16.25 -14.16
CA ASN A 225 3.39 -17.21 -13.08
C ASN A 225 3.46 -16.59 -11.67
N ASP A 226 3.98 -15.36 -11.53
CA ASP A 226 4.17 -14.69 -10.24
C ASP A 226 3.42 -13.36 -10.17
N ASP A 227 2.56 -13.22 -9.14
CA ASP A 227 1.75 -12.02 -8.94
C ASP A 227 2.59 -10.80 -8.54
N VAL A 228 3.69 -11.02 -7.81
CA VAL A 228 4.58 -9.93 -7.38
C VAL A 228 5.37 -9.40 -8.57
N GLU A 229 5.84 -10.29 -9.44
CA GLU A 229 6.53 -9.87 -10.67
C GLU A 229 5.56 -9.17 -11.64
N MET A 230 4.30 -9.65 -11.74
CA MET A 230 3.26 -8.95 -12.50
C MET A 230 2.95 -7.57 -11.92
N MET A 231 2.86 -7.42 -10.60
CA MET A 231 2.68 -6.13 -9.94
C MET A 231 3.84 -5.16 -10.25
N LYS A 232 5.08 -5.64 -10.15
CA LYS A 232 6.27 -4.82 -10.49
C LYS A 232 6.24 -4.39 -11.96
N PHE A 233 5.86 -5.30 -12.86
CA PHE A 233 5.64 -4.97 -14.27
C PHE A 233 4.55 -3.93 -14.45
N GLY A 234 3.46 -4.01 -13.68
CA GLY A 234 2.40 -3.01 -13.65
C GLY A 234 2.90 -1.63 -13.24
N PHE A 235 3.83 -1.55 -12.29
CA PHE A 235 4.47 -0.26 -11.93
C PHE A 235 5.31 0.29 -13.08
N ASP A 236 6.06 -0.56 -13.79
CA ASP A 236 6.83 -0.15 -14.97
C ASP A 236 5.90 0.34 -16.08
N TYR A 237 4.82 -0.40 -16.37
CA TYR A 237 3.80 0.02 -17.32
C TYR A 237 3.14 1.36 -16.92
N THR A 238 2.83 1.53 -15.65
CA THR A 238 2.26 2.79 -15.15
C THR A 238 3.23 3.95 -15.33
N LYS A 239 4.50 3.77 -15.00
CA LYS A 239 5.53 4.81 -15.23
C LYS A 239 5.64 5.19 -16.69
N TYR A 240 5.53 4.21 -17.60
CA TYR A 240 5.56 4.44 -19.04
C TYR A 240 4.35 5.26 -19.52
N ILE A 241 3.12 4.84 -19.19
CA ILE A 241 1.89 5.53 -19.66
C ILE A 241 1.72 6.93 -19.06
N LEU A 242 2.32 7.17 -17.89
CA LEU A 242 2.36 8.49 -17.26
C LEU A 242 3.56 9.35 -17.70
N MET A 243 4.32 8.90 -18.70
CA MET A 243 5.52 9.58 -19.21
C MET A 243 6.55 9.93 -18.11
N MET A 244 6.61 9.11 -17.07
CA MET A 244 7.51 9.32 -15.93
C MET A 244 8.91 8.79 -16.23
N LYS A 245 8.99 7.67 -16.95
CA LYS A 245 10.22 6.98 -17.31
C LYS A 245 9.95 6.05 -18.49
N GLU A 246 10.89 5.95 -19.38
CA GLU A 246 10.88 5.00 -20.50
C GLU A 246 11.24 3.59 -19.99
N THR A 247 10.25 2.92 -19.41
CA THR A 247 10.40 1.59 -18.77
C THR A 247 10.03 0.44 -19.70
N LEU A 248 9.38 0.74 -20.84
CA LEU A 248 8.98 -0.20 -21.87
C LEU A 248 9.46 0.28 -23.22
N LYS A 249 9.93 -0.65 -24.05
CA LYS A 249 10.38 -0.39 -25.41
C LYS A 249 9.31 -0.82 -26.40
N GLN A 250 8.89 0.09 -27.28
CA GLN A 250 7.99 -0.24 -28.38
C GLN A 250 8.73 -1.03 -29.48
N LYS A 251 8.03 -1.98 -30.06
CA LYS A 251 8.49 -2.65 -31.30
C LYS A 251 8.41 -1.68 -32.47
N THR A 252 9.46 -1.63 -33.26
CA THR A 252 9.51 -0.91 -34.53
C THR A 252 8.71 -1.62 -35.61
#